data_2661bd2a9868c41f242cb9b815dd5f28
#
_entry.id   2661bd2a9868c41f242cb9b815dd5f28
#
_cell.length_a   1.000
_cell.length_b   1.000
_cell.length_c   1.000
_cell.angle_alpha   90.00
_cell.angle_beta   90.00
_cell.angle_gamma   90.00
#
_symmetry.space_group_name_H-M   'P 1'
#
loop_
_entity.id
_entity.type
_entity.pdbx_description
1 polymer ?
#
loop_
_entity_poly.entity_id
_entity_poly.type
_entity_poly.pdbx_seq_one_letter_code
_entity_poly.pdbx_strand_id
1 'polypeptide(L)'
;DDLVAAYAAVLDANKAEQKADIWAARDVTLDDSAKLSPVVVGIWDSGVDVSLYPKQLWVNAKEIPGNQKDDDKDGYVDDVNGIAWSLHSDKETALLFDIDKAVGNKDVYKGDLKGFEDLQANLDTPEATALKQKLSGLTRDQVQPFLEGLNAYAQYAHGTHVAGIATRGNPAARVLACRITFDYHSIPEKPTVEQAVKDGDAMAKSVAYFKANGVRVVNMSWGGDLKSIETALEQNHAGGTPEQRRALARKLYDIDYKKLYDAVKGAPGTLFVIAAGNSDNNVKFDEVMPSSFKLPNVLVAGAVDQAGDQTSFTSFGNVDVYSSGFEVDSYVPGGDRMKLSGTSMAAPNVTNLAAKLWALNPKLTVEQVKQYIVDSAEEKKAGDKTIRLLNPKASLSAASGVAP
;
A
#
# COMPACT_ATOMS: atom_id res chain seq x y z
N ASP A 1 5.27 -39.39 25.54
CA ASP A 1 5.88 -39.67 24.24
C ASP A 1 4.82 -39.87 23.13
N ASP A 2 3.69 -40.57 23.42
CA ASP A 2 2.65 -40.86 22.40
C ASP A 2 1.91 -39.56 21.93
N LEU A 3 1.73 -38.57 22.80
CA LEU A 3 1.09 -37.30 22.43
C LEU A 3 1.99 -36.49 21.50
N VAL A 4 3.30 -36.46 21.77
CA VAL A 4 4.29 -35.80 20.92
C VAL A 4 4.37 -36.47 19.56
N ALA A 5 4.35 -37.82 19.53
CA ALA A 5 4.34 -38.60 18.29
C ALA A 5 3.05 -38.35 17.48
N ALA A 6 1.88 -38.32 18.15
CA ALA A 6 0.60 -38.03 17.50
C ALA A 6 0.56 -36.59 16.93
N TYR A 7 1.05 -35.60 17.68
CA TYR A 7 1.17 -34.21 17.16
C TYR A 7 2.18 -34.09 16.03
N ALA A 8 3.34 -34.77 16.13
CA ALA A 8 4.31 -34.81 15.05
C ALA A 8 3.73 -35.48 13.78
N ALA A 9 2.98 -36.53 13.91
CA ALA A 9 2.30 -37.21 12.79
C ALA A 9 1.22 -36.30 12.16
N VAL A 10 0.46 -35.54 12.96
CA VAL A 10 -0.52 -34.57 12.46
C VAL A 10 0.20 -33.40 11.77
N LEU A 11 1.31 -32.90 12.33
CA LEU A 11 2.11 -31.85 11.70
C LEU A 11 2.77 -32.36 10.41
N ASP A 12 3.26 -33.60 10.37
CA ASP A 12 3.83 -34.21 9.17
C ASP A 12 2.78 -34.47 8.09
N ALA A 13 1.57 -34.91 8.48
CA ALA A 13 0.45 -35.08 7.56
C ALA A 13 -0.11 -33.72 7.05
N ASN A 14 0.05 -32.67 7.83
CA ASN A 14 -0.30 -31.31 7.47
C ASN A 14 0.91 -30.45 7.02
N LYS A 15 2.09 -31.07 6.85
CA LYS A 15 3.17 -30.41 6.09
C LYS A 15 2.61 -30.11 4.73
N ALA A 16 2.26 -28.85 4.52
CA ALA A 16 1.73 -28.37 3.26
C ALA A 16 2.68 -28.85 2.15
N GLU A 17 2.17 -29.63 1.21
CA GLU A 17 2.85 -29.85 -0.06
C GLU A 17 3.36 -28.48 -0.50
N GLN A 18 4.62 -28.39 -0.92
CA GLN A 18 5.19 -27.13 -1.37
C GLN A 18 4.30 -26.62 -2.50
N LYS A 19 3.46 -25.63 -2.20
CA LYS A 19 2.50 -25.08 -3.16
C LYS A 19 3.28 -24.53 -4.35
N ALA A 20 2.87 -24.87 -5.56
CA ALA A 20 3.51 -24.37 -6.78
C ALA A 20 3.38 -22.84 -6.86
N ASP A 21 4.48 -22.19 -7.21
CA ASP A 21 4.45 -20.74 -7.52
C ASP A 21 3.89 -20.52 -8.92
N ILE A 22 2.69 -19.92 -8.98
CA ILE A 22 2.01 -19.61 -10.24
C ILE A 22 2.45 -18.24 -10.81
N TRP A 23 3.10 -17.40 -10.01
CA TRP A 23 3.41 -16.01 -10.39
C TRP A 23 4.60 -15.91 -11.33
N ALA A 24 5.62 -16.75 -11.14
CA ALA A 24 6.80 -16.78 -12.00
C ALA A 24 6.45 -17.00 -13.49
N ALA A 25 5.44 -17.82 -13.79
CA ALA A 25 4.98 -18.09 -15.15
C ALA A 25 4.12 -16.94 -15.75
N ARG A 26 3.61 -16.05 -14.91
CA ARG A 26 2.71 -14.94 -15.29
C ARG A 26 3.43 -13.59 -15.33
N ASP A 27 4.57 -13.47 -14.65
CA ASP A 27 5.32 -12.21 -14.63
C ASP A 27 5.92 -11.90 -15.99
N VAL A 28 5.99 -10.61 -16.32
CA VAL A 28 6.54 -10.12 -17.59
C VAL A 28 7.48 -8.97 -17.27
N THR A 29 8.73 -9.10 -17.69
CA THR A 29 9.68 -8.00 -17.73
C THR A 29 9.66 -7.38 -19.12
N LEU A 30 9.50 -6.06 -19.20
CA LEU A 30 9.60 -5.34 -20.48
C LEU A 30 11.05 -5.17 -20.88
N ASP A 31 11.34 -5.34 -22.16
CA ASP A 31 12.68 -5.21 -22.71
C ASP A 31 13.07 -3.73 -22.82
N ASP A 32 14.24 -3.36 -22.31
CA ASP A 32 14.82 -2.01 -22.43
C ASP A 32 15.03 -1.56 -23.89
N SER A 33 15.21 -2.50 -24.81
CA SER A 33 15.35 -2.23 -26.26
C SER A 33 14.02 -1.97 -26.95
N ALA A 34 12.87 -2.27 -26.31
CA ALA A 34 11.54 -2.03 -26.85
C ALA A 34 11.24 -0.52 -26.88
N LYS A 35 10.44 -0.10 -27.87
CA LYS A 35 9.94 1.28 -27.93
C LYS A 35 8.88 1.50 -26.86
N LEU A 36 9.30 1.81 -25.64
CA LEU A 36 8.43 2.05 -24.52
C LEU A 36 8.16 3.54 -24.32
N SER A 37 6.97 3.87 -23.88
CA SER A 37 6.59 5.23 -23.47
C SER A 37 6.75 5.37 -21.96
N PRO A 38 7.38 6.46 -21.46
CA PRO A 38 7.45 6.71 -20.01
C PRO A 38 6.06 6.79 -19.37
N VAL A 39 5.91 6.19 -18.21
CA VAL A 39 4.64 6.17 -17.44
C VAL A 39 4.88 6.67 -16.05
N VAL A 40 4.24 7.77 -15.67
CA VAL A 40 4.32 8.29 -14.30
C VAL A 40 3.43 7.45 -13.39
N VAL A 41 4.06 6.87 -12.36
CA VAL A 41 3.45 6.02 -11.35
C VAL A 41 3.50 6.74 -10.01
N GLY A 42 2.35 7.12 -9.48
CA GLY A 42 2.24 7.72 -8.16
C GLY A 42 2.34 6.63 -7.08
N ILE A 43 3.28 6.77 -6.17
CA ILE A 43 3.34 5.98 -4.94
C ILE A 43 2.84 6.87 -3.80
N TRP A 44 1.57 6.73 -3.48
CA TRP A 44 0.92 7.48 -2.42
C TRP A 44 0.90 6.63 -1.16
N ASP A 45 1.93 6.80 -0.33
CA ASP A 45 2.25 5.91 0.78
C ASP A 45 3.04 6.65 1.89
N SER A 46 3.60 5.93 2.83
CA SER A 46 4.34 6.46 3.97
C SER A 46 5.73 7.06 3.66
N GLY A 47 6.12 7.04 2.38
CA GLY A 47 7.38 7.61 1.88
C GLY A 47 8.21 6.62 1.08
N VAL A 48 9.10 7.14 0.25
CA VAL A 48 9.95 6.35 -0.66
C VAL A 48 11.39 6.80 -0.54
N ASP A 49 12.30 5.85 -0.37
CA ASP A 49 13.73 6.09 -0.61
C ASP A 49 13.98 6.17 -2.12
N VAL A 50 13.84 7.38 -2.65
CA VAL A 50 13.96 7.65 -4.08
C VAL A 50 15.35 7.35 -4.63
N SER A 51 16.38 7.30 -3.78
CA SER A 51 17.75 7.00 -4.20
C SER A 51 17.93 5.59 -4.80
N LEU A 52 17.01 4.68 -4.49
CA LEU A 52 17.00 3.30 -4.98
C LEU A 52 16.50 3.16 -6.41
N TYR A 53 15.86 4.20 -6.96
CA TYR A 53 15.20 4.15 -8.28
C TYR A 53 15.77 5.15 -9.29
N PRO A 54 17.09 5.40 -9.39
CA PRO A 54 17.66 6.54 -10.13
C PRO A 54 17.28 6.57 -11.62
N LYS A 55 16.98 5.40 -12.21
CA LYS A 55 16.54 5.28 -13.61
C LYS A 55 15.02 5.34 -13.79
N GLN A 56 14.28 5.23 -12.71
CA GLN A 56 12.82 5.11 -12.70
C GLN A 56 12.17 6.24 -11.87
N LEU A 57 12.85 7.37 -11.69
CA LEU A 57 12.27 8.54 -11.04
C LEU A 57 11.52 9.43 -12.05
N TRP A 58 10.38 9.93 -11.63
CA TRP A 58 9.80 11.12 -12.18
C TRP A 58 10.60 12.32 -11.67
N VAL A 59 10.85 13.27 -12.54
CA VAL A 59 11.61 14.49 -12.20
C VAL A 59 10.81 15.71 -12.65
N ASN A 60 10.50 16.60 -11.70
CA ASN A 60 10.02 17.94 -12.02
C ASN A 60 11.18 18.78 -12.55
N ALA A 61 11.29 18.85 -13.88
CA ALA A 61 12.38 19.56 -14.54
C ALA A 61 12.33 21.09 -14.38
N LYS A 62 11.28 21.62 -13.76
CA LYS A 62 11.14 23.06 -13.50
C LYS A 62 11.69 23.46 -12.14
N GLU A 63 11.89 22.50 -11.23
CA GLU A 63 12.45 22.69 -9.91
C GLU A 63 13.99 22.65 -9.94
N ILE A 64 14.62 23.51 -9.12
CA ILE A 64 16.06 23.51 -8.87
C ILE A 64 16.31 22.84 -7.53
N PRO A 65 16.85 21.61 -7.51
CA PRO A 65 16.93 20.81 -6.28
C PRO A 65 17.66 21.51 -5.14
N GLY A 66 17.04 21.53 -3.96
CA GLY A 66 17.64 21.99 -2.70
C GLY A 66 17.79 23.50 -2.55
N ASN A 67 17.14 24.31 -3.38
CA ASN A 67 17.20 25.77 -3.28
C ASN A 67 16.17 26.38 -2.31
N GLN A 68 15.28 25.54 -1.73
CA GLN A 68 14.22 25.91 -0.80
C GLN A 68 13.21 26.91 -1.40
N LYS A 69 12.96 26.80 -2.68
CA LYS A 69 11.99 27.61 -3.41
C LYS A 69 11.02 26.72 -4.18
N ASP A 70 9.87 27.26 -4.45
CA ASP A 70 8.89 26.77 -5.39
C ASP A 70 9.16 27.52 -6.72
N ASP A 71 9.97 26.89 -7.60
CA ASP A 71 10.44 27.54 -8.82
C ASP A 71 9.37 27.56 -9.91
N ASP A 72 8.46 26.58 -9.95
CA ASP A 72 7.37 26.52 -10.93
C ASP A 72 6.03 27.10 -10.42
N LYS A 73 5.98 27.53 -9.17
CA LYS A 73 4.85 28.19 -8.52
C LYS A 73 3.57 27.36 -8.46
N ASP A 74 3.74 26.06 -8.34
CA ASP A 74 2.61 25.12 -8.16
C ASP A 74 2.18 24.97 -6.69
N GLY A 75 2.93 25.60 -5.78
CA GLY A 75 2.68 25.63 -4.35
C GLY A 75 3.48 24.60 -3.56
N TYR A 76 4.41 23.88 -4.16
CA TYR A 76 5.29 22.93 -3.47
C TYR A 76 6.75 23.35 -3.64
N VAL A 77 7.51 23.31 -2.57
CA VAL A 77 8.93 23.68 -2.53
C VAL A 77 9.77 22.44 -2.80
N ASP A 78 10.76 22.55 -3.71
CA ASP A 78 11.69 21.45 -4.01
C ASP A 78 11.00 20.11 -4.31
N ASP A 79 9.86 20.10 -4.98
CA ASP A 79 9.08 18.89 -5.30
C ASP A 79 9.67 18.09 -6.49
N VAL A 80 10.99 17.98 -6.53
CA VAL A 80 11.77 17.38 -7.63
C VAL A 80 11.32 15.97 -8.00
N ASN A 81 10.95 15.14 -6.99
CA ASN A 81 10.50 13.76 -7.22
C ASN A 81 9.12 13.47 -6.60
N GLY A 82 8.40 14.53 -6.18
CA GLY A 82 7.10 14.40 -5.57
C GLY A 82 6.89 15.28 -4.35
N ILE A 83 5.85 15.01 -3.59
CA ILE A 83 5.39 15.83 -2.46
C ILE A 83 5.29 15.03 -1.17
N ALA A 84 5.26 15.74 -0.04
CA ALA A 84 5.13 15.12 1.27
C ALA A 84 4.22 15.94 2.20
N TRP A 85 3.54 15.22 3.10
CA TRP A 85 2.67 15.77 4.12
C TRP A 85 3.10 15.27 5.50
N SER A 86 3.14 16.20 6.49
CA SER A 86 3.36 15.87 7.90
C SER A 86 2.15 15.11 8.49
N LEU A 87 2.28 14.64 9.74
CA LEU A 87 1.17 14.07 10.51
C LEU A 87 -0.02 15.04 10.62
N HIS A 88 0.23 16.35 10.60
CA HIS A 88 -0.80 17.37 10.68
C HIS A 88 -1.20 17.96 9.31
N SER A 89 -0.87 17.23 8.23
CA SER A 89 -1.17 17.62 6.85
C SER A 89 -0.59 18.96 6.43
N ASP A 90 0.54 19.35 7.03
CA ASP A 90 1.37 20.44 6.55
C ASP A 90 2.34 19.94 5.49
N LYS A 91 2.68 20.81 4.51
CA LYS A 91 3.60 20.44 3.43
C LYS A 91 5.02 20.26 3.95
N GLU A 92 5.67 19.20 3.47
CA GLU A 92 7.08 18.90 3.73
C GLU A 92 7.80 18.56 2.43
N THR A 93 9.13 18.62 2.45
CA THR A 93 9.98 18.32 1.27
C THR A 93 10.60 16.92 1.32
N ALA A 94 10.72 16.33 2.52
CA ALA A 94 11.33 15.02 2.69
C ALA A 94 10.39 13.91 2.19
N LEU A 95 10.74 13.20 1.13
CA LEU A 95 9.96 12.09 0.56
C LEU A 95 10.10 10.78 1.34
N LEU A 96 11.05 10.67 2.23
CA LEU A 96 11.21 9.59 3.19
C LEU A 96 11.09 10.15 4.60
N PHE A 97 10.34 9.46 5.47
CA PHE A 97 10.15 9.89 6.86
C PHE A 97 11.47 9.93 7.63
N ASP A 98 11.72 11.00 8.35
CA ASP A 98 12.93 11.16 9.19
C ASP A 98 12.77 10.37 10.50
N ILE A 99 12.92 9.07 10.38
CA ILE A 99 12.66 8.13 11.49
C ILE A 99 13.64 8.31 12.64
N ASP A 100 14.88 8.72 12.40
CA ASP A 100 15.87 8.88 13.47
C ASP A 100 15.48 10.01 14.43
N LYS A 101 14.73 11.02 13.96
CA LYS A 101 14.13 12.02 14.85
C LYS A 101 12.97 11.47 15.71
N ALA A 102 12.23 10.49 15.17
CA ALA A 102 11.09 9.92 15.87
C ALA A 102 11.49 8.91 16.94
N VAL A 103 12.45 8.02 16.62
CA VAL A 103 12.76 6.85 17.45
C VAL A 103 14.24 6.74 17.86
N GLY A 104 15.08 7.72 17.50
CA GLY A 104 16.52 7.68 17.72
C GLY A 104 17.20 6.72 16.76
N ASN A 105 17.78 5.62 17.25
CA ASN A 105 18.47 4.64 16.39
C ASN A 105 17.48 3.66 15.76
N LYS A 106 17.11 3.87 14.49
CA LYS A 106 16.21 3.01 13.73
C LYS A 106 16.72 1.58 13.53
N ASP A 107 18.03 1.36 13.55
CA ASP A 107 18.62 0.03 13.29
C ASP A 107 18.26 -0.99 14.36
N VAL A 108 17.83 -0.53 15.55
CA VAL A 108 17.30 -1.38 16.62
C VAL A 108 16.06 -2.16 16.18
N TYR A 109 15.25 -1.60 15.27
CA TYR A 109 13.96 -2.16 14.86
C TYR A 109 14.04 -2.96 13.55
N LYS A 110 15.10 -2.77 12.76
CA LYS A 110 15.25 -3.38 11.45
C LYS A 110 15.13 -4.91 11.47
N GLY A 111 15.77 -5.55 12.45
CA GLY A 111 15.75 -7.02 12.57
C GLY A 111 14.39 -7.60 12.98
N ASP A 112 13.53 -6.78 13.58
CA ASP A 112 12.22 -7.22 14.09
C ASP A 112 11.06 -6.86 13.13
N LEU A 113 11.32 -6.05 12.09
CA LEU A 113 10.28 -5.58 11.16
C LEU A 113 9.50 -6.74 10.53
N LYS A 114 10.21 -7.76 10.01
CA LYS A 114 9.56 -8.91 9.38
C LYS A 114 8.60 -9.61 10.35
N GLY A 115 9.05 -9.88 11.57
CA GLY A 115 8.21 -10.50 12.60
C GLY A 115 7.03 -9.60 13.00
N PHE A 116 7.20 -8.30 13.00
CA PHE A 116 6.13 -7.34 13.31
C PHE A 116 5.05 -7.33 12.21
N GLU A 117 5.45 -7.24 10.95
CA GLU A 117 4.54 -7.28 9.81
C GLU A 117 3.79 -8.63 9.73
N ASP A 118 4.48 -9.73 10.01
CA ASP A 118 3.87 -11.05 10.06
C ASP A 118 2.83 -11.16 11.18
N LEU A 119 3.12 -10.59 12.37
CA LEU A 119 2.14 -10.54 13.46
C LEU A 119 0.92 -9.70 13.08
N GLN A 120 1.11 -8.55 12.43
CA GLN A 120 0.00 -7.71 11.96
C GLN A 120 -0.85 -8.42 10.90
N ALA A 121 -0.22 -9.23 10.04
CA ALA A 121 -0.89 -10.06 9.05
C ALA A 121 -1.45 -11.38 9.63
N ASN A 122 -1.36 -11.58 10.94
CA ASN A 122 -1.80 -12.79 11.66
C ASN A 122 -1.15 -14.07 11.11
N LEU A 123 0.15 -14.00 10.80
CA LEU A 123 0.96 -15.11 10.30
C LEU A 123 1.84 -15.71 11.41
N ASP A 124 1.92 -17.03 11.45
CA ASP A 124 2.81 -17.77 12.35
C ASP A 124 4.12 -18.14 11.62
N THR A 125 5.06 -17.19 11.64
CA THR A 125 6.42 -17.37 11.08
C THR A 125 7.46 -17.51 12.20
N PRO A 126 8.66 -18.01 11.90
CA PRO A 126 9.77 -17.99 12.85
C PRO A 126 10.09 -16.59 13.36
N GLU A 127 10.01 -15.58 12.50
CA GLU A 127 10.25 -14.18 12.81
C GLU A 127 9.17 -13.61 13.74
N ALA A 128 7.90 -13.92 13.48
CA ALA A 128 6.79 -13.58 14.37
C ALA A 128 6.95 -14.24 15.75
N THR A 129 7.37 -15.49 15.79
CA THR A 129 7.63 -16.23 17.04
C THR A 129 8.80 -15.63 17.81
N ALA A 130 9.89 -15.28 17.13
CA ALA A 130 11.05 -14.63 17.74
C ALA A 130 10.68 -13.27 18.34
N LEU A 131 9.85 -12.48 17.64
CA LEU A 131 9.36 -11.21 18.16
C LEU A 131 8.44 -11.40 19.37
N LYS A 132 7.52 -12.38 19.38
CA LYS A 132 6.69 -12.72 20.55
C LYS A 132 7.57 -13.04 21.76
N GLN A 133 8.64 -13.81 21.57
CA GLN A 133 9.59 -14.14 22.64
C GLN A 133 10.33 -12.89 23.13
N LYS A 134 10.80 -12.03 22.23
CA LYS A 134 11.45 -10.76 22.59
C LYS A 134 10.52 -9.87 23.41
N LEU A 135 9.27 -9.69 22.95
CA LEU A 135 8.25 -8.89 23.65
C LEU A 135 7.96 -9.45 25.06
N SER A 136 7.92 -10.78 25.22
CA SER A 136 7.69 -11.40 26.53
C SER A 136 8.83 -11.17 27.54
N GLY A 137 10.02 -10.84 27.05
CA GLY A 137 11.18 -10.49 27.89
C GLY A 137 11.27 -9.01 28.26
N LEU A 138 10.44 -8.15 27.67
CA LEU A 138 10.42 -6.73 28.00
C LEU A 138 9.65 -6.44 29.29
N THR A 139 10.08 -5.44 30.04
CA THR A 139 9.30 -4.89 31.14
C THR A 139 8.12 -4.09 30.61
N ARG A 140 7.08 -3.91 31.44
CA ARG A 140 5.83 -3.24 31.03
C ARG A 140 6.05 -1.83 30.46
N ASP A 141 7.00 -1.10 31.01
CA ASP A 141 7.39 0.25 30.59
C ASP A 141 8.22 0.27 29.29
N GLN A 142 8.79 -0.86 28.89
CA GLN A 142 9.56 -1.00 27.64
C GLN A 142 8.68 -1.42 26.45
N VAL A 143 7.56 -2.10 26.70
CA VAL A 143 6.74 -2.68 25.62
C VAL A 143 6.19 -1.61 24.69
N GLN A 144 5.56 -0.56 25.24
CA GLN A 144 4.94 0.48 24.43
C GLN A 144 5.96 1.24 23.58
N PRO A 145 7.07 1.79 24.12
CA PRO A 145 8.07 2.47 23.30
C PRO A 145 8.69 1.58 22.22
N PHE A 146 8.87 0.28 22.51
CA PHE A 146 9.40 -0.65 21.54
C PHE A 146 8.42 -0.92 20.40
N LEU A 147 7.12 -1.12 20.68
CA LEU A 147 6.10 -1.31 19.66
C LEU A 147 5.90 -0.04 18.81
N GLU A 148 5.93 1.14 19.41
CA GLU A 148 5.87 2.41 18.68
C GLU A 148 7.07 2.59 17.76
N GLY A 149 8.27 2.21 18.22
CA GLY A 149 9.45 2.21 17.38
C GLY A 149 9.37 1.23 16.20
N LEU A 150 8.81 0.04 16.42
CA LEU A 150 8.55 -0.92 15.34
C LEU A 150 7.51 -0.39 14.35
N ASN A 151 6.42 0.21 14.84
CA ASN A 151 5.40 0.79 13.99
C ASN A 151 5.96 1.96 13.15
N ALA A 152 6.78 2.83 13.75
CA ALA A 152 7.47 3.88 13.02
C ALA A 152 8.42 3.32 11.94
N TYR A 153 9.14 2.23 12.25
CA TYR A 153 10.03 1.58 11.29
C TYR A 153 9.27 0.88 10.16
N ALA A 154 8.14 0.25 10.47
CA ALA A 154 7.25 -0.34 9.48
C ALA A 154 6.78 0.72 8.46
N GLN A 155 6.29 1.85 8.95
CA GLN A 155 5.90 2.98 8.09
C GLN A 155 7.08 3.52 7.27
N TYR A 156 8.26 3.68 7.88
CA TYR A 156 9.48 4.12 7.19
C TYR A 156 9.85 3.20 6.01
N ALA A 157 9.68 1.88 6.17
CA ALA A 157 10.05 0.89 5.16
C ALA A 157 8.98 0.68 4.08
N HIS A 158 7.69 0.84 4.43
CA HIS A 158 6.55 0.35 3.67
C HIS A 158 6.46 0.93 2.26
N GLY A 159 6.46 2.26 2.08
CA GLY A 159 6.29 2.86 0.76
C GLY A 159 7.46 2.58 -0.19
N THR A 160 8.70 2.43 0.34
CA THR A 160 9.85 1.99 -0.46
C THR A 160 9.66 0.56 -0.97
N HIS A 161 9.15 -0.34 -0.11
CA HIS A 161 8.86 -1.71 -0.50
C HIS A 161 7.78 -1.77 -1.60
N VAL A 162 6.71 -1.01 -1.44
CA VAL A 162 5.63 -0.84 -2.41
C VAL A 162 6.16 -0.32 -3.76
N ALA A 163 7.02 0.71 -3.76
CA ALA A 163 7.60 1.29 -4.96
C ALA A 163 8.42 0.26 -5.77
N GLY A 164 9.19 -0.60 -5.08
CA GLY A 164 9.97 -1.65 -5.72
C GLY A 164 9.11 -2.68 -6.44
N ILE A 165 7.97 -3.06 -5.88
CA ILE A 165 7.01 -3.97 -6.55
C ILE A 165 6.38 -3.26 -7.74
N ALA A 166 5.92 -2.02 -7.57
CA ALA A 166 5.22 -1.26 -8.60
C ALA A 166 6.07 -0.98 -9.86
N THR A 167 7.41 -0.99 -9.71
CA THR A 167 8.34 -0.67 -10.82
C THR A 167 9.08 -1.87 -11.38
N ARG A 168 8.95 -3.04 -10.74
CA ARG A 168 9.70 -4.25 -11.11
C ARG A 168 9.50 -4.64 -12.57
N GLY A 169 10.62 -4.83 -13.30
CA GLY A 169 10.59 -5.26 -14.71
C GLY A 169 9.88 -4.27 -15.66
N ASN A 170 9.81 -2.99 -15.29
CA ASN A 170 9.29 -1.93 -16.15
C ASN A 170 10.27 -0.74 -16.23
N PRO A 171 11.18 -0.71 -17.20
CA PRO A 171 12.16 0.37 -17.34
C PRO A 171 11.52 1.72 -17.72
N ALA A 172 10.28 1.71 -18.18
CA ALA A 172 9.55 2.92 -18.53
C ALA A 172 8.79 3.55 -17.35
N ALA A 173 8.70 2.88 -16.21
CA ALA A 173 8.08 3.46 -15.01
C ALA A 173 8.84 4.69 -14.52
N ARG A 174 8.10 5.70 -14.05
CA ARG A 174 8.64 6.93 -13.46
C ARG A 174 7.89 7.17 -12.15
N VAL A 175 8.56 6.86 -11.03
CA VAL A 175 8.01 6.99 -9.68
C VAL A 175 7.90 8.46 -9.31
N LEU A 176 6.70 8.89 -9.01
CA LEU A 176 6.39 10.14 -8.33
C LEU A 176 5.95 9.78 -6.91
N ALA A 177 6.73 10.18 -5.90
CA ALA A 177 6.42 9.89 -4.52
C ALA A 177 5.44 10.91 -3.94
N CYS A 178 4.44 10.43 -3.20
CA CYS A 178 3.58 11.27 -2.39
C CYS A 178 3.52 10.69 -0.98
N ARG A 179 4.29 11.27 -0.07
CA ARG A 179 4.36 10.78 1.30
C ARG A 179 3.19 11.31 2.12
N ILE A 180 2.54 10.39 2.83
CA ILE A 180 1.66 10.69 3.97
C ILE A 180 2.39 10.24 5.22
N THR A 181 2.34 11.03 6.28
CA THR A 181 2.82 10.62 7.60
C THR A 181 1.64 10.10 8.41
N PHE A 182 1.72 8.85 8.82
CA PHE A 182 0.73 8.24 9.73
C PHE A 182 1.23 8.32 11.17
N ASP A 183 0.30 8.36 12.11
CA ASP A 183 0.63 8.30 13.53
C ASP A 183 1.12 6.88 13.90
N TYR A 184 2.31 6.78 14.45
CA TYR A 184 2.92 5.52 14.86
C TYR A 184 2.71 5.20 16.35
N HIS A 185 2.13 6.12 17.11
CA HIS A 185 1.91 5.92 18.54
C HIS A 185 0.81 4.89 18.79
N SER A 186 0.96 4.14 19.89
CA SER A 186 -0.02 3.15 20.33
C SER A 186 -1.36 3.78 20.73
N ILE A 187 -1.32 5.01 21.23
CA ILE A 187 -2.47 5.88 21.42
C ILE A 187 -2.27 7.04 20.44
N PRO A 188 -3.00 7.05 19.31
CA PRO A 188 -2.84 8.10 18.33
C PRO A 188 -3.29 9.45 18.88
N GLU A 189 -2.89 10.52 18.23
CA GLU A 189 -3.37 11.86 18.57
C GLU A 189 -4.90 11.93 18.53
N LYS A 190 -5.46 12.78 19.40
CA LYS A 190 -6.91 12.93 19.48
C LYS A 190 -7.49 13.44 18.17
N PRO A 191 -8.39 12.68 17.50
CA PRO A 191 -9.02 13.14 16.28
C PRO A 191 -9.87 14.39 16.50
N THR A 192 -9.75 15.36 15.61
CA THR A 192 -10.50 16.62 15.65
C THR A 192 -11.11 16.94 14.29
N VAL A 193 -12.20 17.72 14.29
CA VAL A 193 -12.83 18.17 13.03
C VAL A 193 -11.89 19.05 12.21
N GLU A 194 -11.08 19.86 12.89
CA GLU A 194 -10.11 20.72 12.23
C GLU A 194 -9.04 19.91 11.50
N GLN A 195 -8.50 18.86 12.15
CA GLN A 195 -7.52 17.98 11.54
C GLN A 195 -8.13 17.20 10.38
N ALA A 196 -9.32 16.61 10.52
CA ALA A 196 -10.00 15.91 9.43
C ALA A 196 -10.22 16.80 8.19
N VAL A 197 -10.54 18.09 8.39
CA VAL A 197 -10.65 19.03 7.26
C VAL A 197 -9.31 19.24 6.58
N LYS A 198 -8.21 19.37 7.34
CA LYS A 198 -6.87 19.50 6.77
C LYS A 198 -6.44 18.24 6.02
N ASP A 199 -6.70 17.06 6.60
CA ASP A 199 -6.37 15.76 6.01
C ASP A 199 -7.10 15.57 4.68
N GLY A 200 -8.40 15.82 4.68
CA GLY A 200 -9.19 15.79 3.45
C GLY A 200 -8.71 16.78 2.39
N ASP A 201 -8.29 17.99 2.79
CA ASP A 201 -7.74 18.98 1.87
C ASP A 201 -6.35 18.57 1.33
N ALA A 202 -5.49 17.97 2.15
CA ALA A 202 -4.21 17.41 1.72
C ALA A 202 -4.40 16.26 0.73
N MET A 203 -5.35 15.34 1.00
CA MET A 203 -5.71 14.27 0.08
C MET A 203 -6.21 14.82 -1.27
N ALA A 204 -7.10 15.82 -1.26
CA ALA A 204 -7.58 16.44 -2.48
C ALA A 204 -6.46 17.14 -3.28
N LYS A 205 -5.55 17.83 -2.60
CA LYS A 205 -4.37 18.47 -3.20
C LYS A 205 -3.41 17.44 -3.80
N SER A 206 -3.21 16.30 -3.14
CA SER A 206 -2.38 15.19 -3.66
C SER A 206 -2.95 14.66 -4.98
N VAL A 207 -4.26 14.43 -5.06
CA VAL A 207 -4.91 14.00 -6.31
C VAL A 207 -4.80 15.07 -7.40
N ALA A 208 -4.96 16.35 -7.06
CA ALA A 208 -4.77 17.45 -8.00
C ALA A 208 -3.32 17.50 -8.54
N TYR A 209 -2.34 17.29 -7.66
CA TYR A 209 -0.92 17.21 -8.02
C TYR A 209 -0.64 16.03 -8.97
N PHE A 210 -1.17 14.84 -8.68
CA PHE A 210 -1.05 13.69 -9.59
C PHE A 210 -1.60 14.00 -10.99
N LYS A 211 -2.77 14.63 -11.04
CA LYS A 211 -3.39 15.01 -12.30
C LYS A 211 -2.57 16.05 -13.06
N ALA A 212 -2.02 17.06 -12.39
CA ALA A 212 -1.20 18.11 -12.99
C ALA A 212 0.11 17.57 -13.57
N ASN A 213 0.69 16.54 -12.93
CA ASN A 213 1.96 15.93 -13.31
C ASN A 213 1.81 14.65 -14.16
N GLY A 214 0.63 14.42 -14.75
CA GLY A 214 0.41 13.36 -15.72
C GLY A 214 0.52 11.94 -15.16
N VAL A 215 0.26 11.76 -13.87
CA VAL A 215 0.25 10.43 -13.24
C VAL A 215 -0.87 9.58 -13.86
N ARG A 216 -0.48 8.43 -14.42
CA ARG A 216 -1.42 7.51 -15.07
C ARG A 216 -2.01 6.49 -14.09
N VAL A 217 -1.21 6.03 -13.15
CA VAL A 217 -1.64 5.11 -12.10
C VAL A 217 -1.09 5.54 -10.75
N VAL A 218 -1.92 5.48 -9.71
CA VAL A 218 -1.55 5.72 -8.32
C VAL A 218 -1.73 4.44 -7.53
N ASN A 219 -0.70 4.02 -6.80
CA ASN A 219 -0.79 2.97 -5.80
C ASN A 219 -1.17 3.55 -4.45
N MET A 220 -2.20 3.00 -3.81
CA MET A 220 -2.68 3.37 -2.48
C MET A 220 -2.70 2.12 -1.61
N SER A 221 -1.60 1.88 -0.88
CA SER A 221 -1.47 0.74 0.04
C SER A 221 -1.74 1.17 1.48
N TRP A 222 -2.78 1.96 1.68
CA TRP A 222 -3.21 2.49 2.96
C TRP A 222 -4.74 2.64 3.00
N GLY A 223 -5.27 2.79 4.22
CA GLY A 223 -6.69 3.02 4.42
C GLY A 223 -7.03 3.28 5.89
N GLY A 224 -8.29 3.58 6.14
CA GLY A 224 -8.84 3.78 7.46
C GLY A 224 -10.34 3.50 7.49
N ASP A 225 -10.89 3.32 8.68
CA ASP A 225 -12.30 3.03 8.87
C ASP A 225 -12.91 3.84 10.03
N LEU A 226 -14.24 3.82 10.07
CA LEU A 226 -15.01 4.51 11.11
C LEU A 226 -14.67 4.01 12.52
N LYS A 227 -14.44 2.70 12.67
CA LYS A 227 -14.17 2.08 13.97
C LYS A 227 -12.82 2.52 14.53
N SER A 228 -11.82 2.67 13.68
CA SER A 228 -10.49 3.17 14.09
C SER A 228 -10.58 4.59 14.65
N ILE A 229 -11.37 5.46 14.04
CA ILE A 229 -11.62 6.82 14.54
C ILE A 229 -12.36 6.79 15.89
N GLU A 230 -13.39 5.94 16.02
CA GLU A 230 -14.13 5.77 17.28
C GLU A 230 -13.22 5.28 18.40
N THR A 231 -12.32 4.32 18.08
CA THR A 231 -11.31 3.78 19.01
C THR A 231 -10.31 4.85 19.43
N ALA A 232 -9.80 5.64 18.50
CA ALA A 232 -8.87 6.73 18.82
C ALA A 232 -9.51 7.80 19.74
N LEU A 233 -10.78 8.14 19.49
CA LEU A 233 -11.54 9.02 20.39
C LEU A 233 -11.70 8.42 21.78
N GLU A 234 -11.95 7.11 21.90
CA GLU A 234 -12.10 6.42 23.17
C GLU A 234 -10.79 6.41 23.96
N GLN A 235 -9.69 6.04 23.32
CA GLN A 235 -8.36 6.03 23.93
C GLN A 235 -7.94 7.41 24.44
N ASN A 236 -8.37 8.46 23.76
CA ASN A 236 -8.14 9.85 24.15
C ASN A 236 -9.19 10.40 25.14
N HIS A 237 -10.07 9.57 25.69
CA HIS A 237 -11.17 10.00 26.56
C HIS A 237 -12.01 11.15 25.98
N ALA A 238 -12.19 11.15 24.64
CA ALA A 238 -12.88 12.19 23.89
C ALA A 238 -14.23 11.73 23.34
N GLY A 239 -15.06 12.68 22.91
CA GLY A 239 -16.33 12.40 22.24
C GLY A 239 -17.52 12.14 23.17
N GLY A 240 -17.36 12.23 24.50
CA GLY A 240 -18.47 12.10 25.48
C GLY A 240 -18.99 10.67 25.64
N THR A 241 -20.32 10.47 25.63
CA THR A 241 -20.93 9.13 25.72
C THR A 241 -20.60 8.28 24.50
N PRO A 242 -20.76 6.94 24.55
CA PRO A 242 -20.54 6.09 23.37
C PRO A 242 -21.31 6.54 22.13
N GLU A 243 -22.56 6.98 22.29
CA GLU A 243 -23.41 7.49 21.20
C GLU A 243 -22.87 8.80 20.62
N GLN A 244 -22.45 9.72 21.48
CA GLN A 244 -21.85 10.99 21.07
C GLN A 244 -20.50 10.76 20.36
N ARG A 245 -19.66 9.83 20.89
CA ARG A 245 -18.39 9.43 20.30
C ARG A 245 -18.58 8.84 18.90
N ARG A 246 -19.54 7.92 18.73
CA ARG A 246 -19.88 7.36 17.42
C ARG A 246 -20.36 8.42 16.43
N ALA A 247 -21.19 9.36 16.87
CA ALA A 247 -21.64 10.47 16.04
C ALA A 247 -20.48 11.39 15.62
N LEU A 248 -19.53 11.65 16.53
CA LEU A 248 -18.32 12.42 16.20
C LEU A 248 -17.43 11.65 15.24
N ALA A 249 -17.17 10.37 15.49
CA ALA A 249 -16.38 9.52 14.58
C ALA A 249 -16.97 9.50 13.17
N ARG A 250 -18.31 9.37 13.07
CA ARG A 250 -19.02 9.45 11.78
C ARG A 250 -18.77 10.78 11.09
N LYS A 251 -18.89 11.89 11.80
CA LYS A 251 -18.65 13.22 11.23
C LYS A 251 -17.21 13.36 10.68
N LEU A 252 -16.21 12.87 11.43
CA LEU A 252 -14.81 12.92 11.02
C LEU A 252 -14.57 12.05 9.78
N TYR A 253 -15.04 10.82 9.81
CA TYR A 253 -14.96 9.89 8.68
C TYR A 253 -15.63 10.46 7.42
N ASP A 254 -16.83 11.05 7.52
CA ASP A 254 -17.57 11.59 6.38
C ASP A 254 -16.84 12.78 5.73
N ILE A 255 -16.09 13.56 6.50
CA ILE A 255 -15.25 14.67 5.98
C ILE A 255 -14.16 14.08 5.08
N ASP A 256 -13.37 13.13 5.60
CA ASP A 256 -12.24 12.53 4.86
C ASP A 256 -12.75 11.72 3.67
N TYR A 257 -13.76 10.88 3.90
CA TYR A 257 -14.38 10.07 2.84
C TYR A 257 -14.85 10.93 1.67
N LYS A 258 -15.61 11.98 1.97
CA LYS A 258 -16.17 12.84 0.92
C LYS A 258 -15.09 13.56 0.12
N LYS A 259 -14.10 14.12 0.80
CA LYS A 259 -13.00 14.87 0.16
C LYS A 259 -12.19 13.95 -0.76
N LEU A 260 -11.79 12.78 -0.26
CA LEU A 260 -11.02 11.81 -1.04
C LEU A 260 -11.85 11.24 -2.20
N TYR A 261 -13.10 10.85 -1.95
CA TYR A 261 -13.98 10.31 -2.98
C TYR A 261 -14.19 11.30 -4.14
N ASP A 262 -14.53 12.56 -3.81
CA ASP A 262 -14.75 13.59 -4.81
C ASP A 262 -13.46 13.91 -5.61
N ALA A 263 -12.31 13.92 -4.95
CA ALA A 263 -11.02 14.12 -5.61
C ALA A 263 -10.69 13.00 -6.59
N VAL A 264 -10.79 11.72 -6.17
CA VAL A 264 -10.55 10.54 -7.02
C VAL A 264 -11.53 10.51 -8.19
N LYS A 265 -12.82 10.78 -7.96
CA LYS A 265 -13.84 10.90 -8.99
C LYS A 265 -13.51 12.02 -10.00
N GLY A 266 -12.92 13.11 -9.53
CA GLY A 266 -12.49 14.27 -10.34
C GLY A 266 -11.23 14.05 -11.18
N ALA A 267 -10.61 12.86 -11.07
CA ALA A 267 -9.38 12.49 -11.80
C ALA A 267 -9.58 11.25 -12.70
N PRO A 268 -10.53 11.27 -13.67
CA PRO A 268 -10.88 10.09 -14.46
C PRO A 268 -9.76 9.60 -15.40
N GLY A 269 -8.73 10.44 -15.63
CA GLY A 269 -7.55 10.08 -16.43
C GLY A 269 -6.45 9.34 -15.65
N THR A 270 -6.63 9.16 -14.34
CA THR A 270 -5.71 8.45 -13.45
C THR A 270 -6.41 7.22 -12.88
N LEU A 271 -5.76 6.05 -12.95
CA LEU A 271 -6.21 4.82 -12.29
C LEU A 271 -5.70 4.81 -10.85
N PHE A 272 -6.57 4.60 -9.89
CA PHE A 272 -6.22 4.41 -8.48
C PHE A 272 -6.31 2.93 -8.14
N VAL A 273 -5.19 2.33 -7.79
CA VAL A 273 -5.09 0.93 -7.35
C VAL A 273 -4.97 0.91 -5.84
N ILE A 274 -5.92 0.26 -5.18
CA ILE A 274 -6.14 0.34 -3.75
C ILE A 274 -5.98 -1.04 -3.12
N ALA A 275 -5.22 -1.14 -2.04
CA ALA A 275 -5.16 -2.35 -1.22
C ALA A 275 -6.49 -2.60 -0.52
N ALA A 276 -6.97 -3.85 -0.53
CA ALA A 276 -8.27 -4.19 0.07
C ALA A 276 -8.29 -4.01 1.60
N GLY A 277 -7.15 -4.21 2.27
CA GLY A 277 -7.02 -4.23 3.72
C GLY A 277 -6.67 -5.61 4.26
N ASN A 278 -6.18 -5.67 5.50
CA ASN A 278 -5.60 -6.88 6.12
C ASN A 278 -6.39 -7.37 7.35
N SER A 279 -7.69 -7.07 7.43
CA SER A 279 -8.51 -7.37 8.61
C SER A 279 -9.51 -8.52 8.40
N ASP A 280 -9.40 -9.27 7.29
CA ASP A 280 -10.35 -10.33 6.92
C ASP A 280 -11.82 -9.89 7.06
N ASN A 281 -12.12 -8.67 6.64
CA ASN A 281 -13.41 -8.04 6.84
C ASN A 281 -14.08 -7.64 5.51
N ASN A 282 -15.37 -7.36 5.57
CA ASN A 282 -16.12 -6.82 4.43
C ASN A 282 -15.97 -5.30 4.37
N VAL A 283 -15.10 -4.80 3.50
CA VAL A 283 -14.77 -3.37 3.40
C VAL A 283 -15.94 -2.45 3.11
N LYS A 284 -17.04 -2.96 2.53
CA LYS A 284 -18.26 -2.18 2.32
C LYS A 284 -19.11 -2.09 3.59
N PHE A 285 -19.19 -3.19 4.34
CA PHE A 285 -19.96 -3.24 5.57
C PHE A 285 -19.28 -2.43 6.67
N ASP A 286 -17.94 -2.54 6.75
CA ASP A 286 -17.13 -1.85 7.75
C ASP A 286 -16.70 -0.44 7.29
N GLU A 287 -17.15 -0.01 6.11
CA GLU A 287 -16.90 1.34 5.58
C GLU A 287 -15.41 1.70 5.57
N VAL A 288 -14.59 0.81 5.00
CA VAL A 288 -13.13 1.04 4.89
C VAL A 288 -12.86 1.94 3.70
N MET A 289 -12.33 3.12 3.91
CA MET A 289 -11.87 3.99 2.83
C MET A 289 -10.36 3.80 2.59
N PRO A 290 -9.87 3.89 1.35
CA PRO A 290 -10.63 4.05 0.11
C PRO A 290 -11.09 2.73 -0.53
N SER A 291 -10.84 1.56 0.09
CA SER A 291 -11.13 0.25 -0.52
C SER A 291 -12.63 -0.03 -0.75
N SER A 292 -13.53 0.71 -0.09
CA SER A 292 -14.97 0.67 -0.37
C SER A 292 -15.41 1.48 -1.60
N PHE A 293 -14.54 2.29 -2.19
CA PHE A 293 -14.90 3.14 -3.32
C PHE A 293 -15.32 2.34 -4.55
N LYS A 294 -16.40 2.77 -5.20
CA LYS A 294 -16.87 2.26 -6.48
C LYS A 294 -16.85 3.37 -7.52
N LEU A 295 -15.72 3.51 -8.18
CA LEU A 295 -15.50 4.49 -9.24
C LEU A 295 -14.93 3.80 -10.49
N PRO A 296 -15.20 4.33 -11.70
CA PRO A 296 -14.68 3.75 -12.94
C PRO A 296 -13.14 3.67 -12.96
N ASN A 297 -12.48 4.62 -12.33
CA ASN A 297 -11.03 4.75 -12.26
C ASN A 297 -10.42 4.20 -10.95
N VAL A 298 -11.09 3.24 -10.32
CA VAL A 298 -10.60 2.54 -9.13
C VAL A 298 -10.52 1.05 -9.39
N LEU A 299 -9.44 0.39 -8.95
CA LEU A 299 -9.26 -1.05 -8.84
C LEU A 299 -8.87 -1.39 -7.40
N VAL A 300 -9.55 -2.36 -6.81
CA VAL A 300 -9.22 -2.85 -5.47
C VAL A 300 -8.55 -4.22 -5.57
N ALA A 301 -7.38 -4.35 -4.96
CA ALA A 301 -6.54 -5.55 -5.00
C ALA A 301 -6.58 -6.31 -3.68
N GLY A 302 -6.97 -7.58 -3.72
CA GLY A 302 -6.85 -8.53 -2.62
C GLY A 302 -5.56 -9.34 -2.70
N ALA A 303 -5.19 -9.99 -1.60
CA ALA A 303 -3.97 -10.76 -1.48
C ALA A 303 -4.23 -12.27 -1.56
N VAL A 304 -3.36 -12.96 -2.30
CA VAL A 304 -3.26 -14.42 -2.35
C VAL A 304 -1.81 -14.84 -2.18
N ASP A 305 -1.62 -16.11 -1.85
CA ASP A 305 -0.30 -16.73 -1.70
C ASP A 305 0.35 -17.11 -3.06
N GLN A 306 1.46 -17.81 -3.01
CA GLN A 306 2.20 -18.27 -4.18
C GLN A 306 1.41 -19.21 -5.10
N ALA A 307 0.43 -19.93 -4.59
CA ALA A 307 -0.45 -20.82 -5.36
C ALA A 307 -1.76 -20.14 -5.80
N GLY A 308 -1.95 -18.89 -5.44
CA GLY A 308 -3.17 -18.13 -5.70
C GLY A 308 -4.32 -18.48 -4.75
N ASP A 309 -4.03 -19.03 -3.57
CA ASP A 309 -5.02 -19.21 -2.51
C ASP A 309 -5.15 -17.93 -1.69
N GLN A 310 -6.38 -17.56 -1.30
CA GLN A 310 -6.59 -16.37 -0.48
C GLN A 310 -5.79 -16.46 0.83
N THR A 311 -5.13 -15.36 1.18
CA THR A 311 -4.49 -15.23 2.49
C THR A 311 -5.55 -15.05 3.58
N SER A 312 -5.23 -15.48 4.81
CA SER A 312 -6.15 -15.38 5.96
C SER A 312 -6.49 -13.93 6.35
N PHE A 313 -5.65 -12.98 5.96
CA PHE A 313 -5.82 -11.58 6.32
C PHE A 313 -6.57 -10.75 5.27
N THR A 314 -6.67 -11.20 4.02
CA THR A 314 -7.19 -10.35 2.93
C THR A 314 -8.64 -9.95 3.15
N SER A 315 -8.92 -8.64 3.22
CA SER A 315 -10.28 -8.12 3.26
C SER A 315 -11.01 -8.35 1.92
N PHE A 316 -12.33 -8.31 1.94
CA PHE A 316 -13.20 -8.68 0.81
C PHE A 316 -14.39 -7.73 0.67
N GLY A 317 -15.32 -8.04 -0.26
CA GLY A 317 -16.57 -7.31 -0.46
C GLY A 317 -16.53 -6.26 -1.58
N ASN A 318 -15.35 -5.75 -1.96
CA ASN A 318 -15.19 -4.82 -3.08
C ASN A 318 -13.92 -5.10 -3.91
N VAL A 319 -13.36 -6.31 -3.82
CA VAL A 319 -12.13 -6.67 -4.53
C VAL A 319 -12.43 -6.95 -6.01
N ASP A 320 -11.69 -6.30 -6.90
CA ASP A 320 -11.78 -6.51 -8.37
C ASP A 320 -10.89 -7.66 -8.82
N VAL A 321 -9.63 -7.70 -8.33
CA VAL A 321 -8.63 -8.72 -8.66
C VAL A 321 -7.78 -9.08 -7.44
N TYR A 322 -7.22 -10.28 -7.45
CA TYR A 322 -6.28 -10.77 -6.44
C TYR A 322 -4.91 -10.97 -7.05
N SER A 323 -3.88 -10.60 -6.32
CA SER A 323 -2.49 -10.81 -6.74
C SER A 323 -1.61 -11.28 -5.61
N SER A 324 -0.34 -11.60 -5.92
CA SER A 324 0.63 -12.02 -4.92
C SER A 324 0.75 -10.97 -3.82
N GLY A 325 0.42 -11.34 -2.60
CA GLY A 325 0.50 -10.49 -1.41
C GLY A 325 1.06 -11.23 -0.20
N PHE A 326 1.64 -12.43 -0.39
CA PHE A 326 2.28 -13.20 0.66
C PHE A 326 3.75 -13.38 0.35
N GLU A 327 4.64 -13.06 1.30
CA GLU A 327 6.09 -13.19 1.18
C GLU A 327 6.66 -12.51 -0.08
N VAL A 328 6.16 -11.34 -0.40
CA VAL A 328 6.57 -10.60 -1.61
C VAL A 328 7.89 -9.88 -1.34
N ASP A 329 8.91 -10.20 -2.12
CA ASP A 329 10.25 -9.65 -1.97
C ASP A 329 10.40 -8.29 -2.66
N SER A 330 10.91 -7.28 -1.92
CA SER A 330 11.19 -5.94 -2.45
C SER A 330 12.25 -5.22 -1.62
N TYR A 331 12.56 -3.97 -2.01
CA TYR A 331 13.53 -3.13 -1.29
C TYR A 331 12.90 -2.48 -0.06
N VAL A 332 13.71 -2.30 0.98
CA VAL A 332 13.46 -1.37 2.09
C VAL A 332 14.48 -0.23 2.03
N PRO A 333 14.27 0.91 2.72
CA PRO A 333 15.21 2.03 2.68
C PRO A 333 16.63 1.61 3.01
N GLY A 334 17.60 2.15 2.24
CA GLY A 334 19.01 1.76 2.29
C GLY A 334 19.38 0.60 1.36
N GLY A 335 18.41 0.00 0.65
CA GLY A 335 18.65 -0.96 -0.43
C GLY A 335 18.65 -2.44 -0.04
N ASP A 336 18.44 -2.76 1.24
CA ASP A 336 18.23 -4.15 1.65
C ASP A 336 16.91 -4.69 1.08
N ARG A 337 16.84 -6.01 0.99
CA ARG A 337 15.63 -6.70 0.52
C ARG A 337 14.93 -7.39 1.68
N MET A 338 13.60 -7.35 1.64
CA MET A 338 12.77 -7.99 2.65
C MET A 338 11.52 -8.56 2.00
N LYS A 339 11.05 -9.68 2.53
CA LYS A 339 9.76 -10.26 2.15
C LYS A 339 8.70 -9.79 3.13
N LEU A 340 7.69 -9.11 2.62
CA LEU A 340 6.53 -8.66 3.41
C LEU A 340 5.24 -9.26 2.89
N SER A 341 4.25 -9.34 3.76
CA SER A 341 2.92 -9.89 3.45
C SER A 341 1.83 -8.85 3.73
N GLY A 342 0.86 -8.75 2.83
CA GLY A 342 -0.25 -7.81 2.95
C GLY A 342 -0.91 -7.52 1.61
N THR A 343 -2.13 -7.00 1.64
CA THR A 343 -2.78 -6.43 0.45
C THR A 343 -2.02 -5.21 -0.07
N SER A 344 -1.20 -4.59 0.78
CA SER A 344 -0.23 -3.55 0.44
C SER A 344 0.85 -4.02 -0.54
N MET A 345 1.16 -5.31 -0.61
CA MET A 345 2.08 -5.92 -1.57
C MET A 345 1.35 -6.44 -2.80
N ALA A 346 0.06 -6.74 -2.66
CA ALA A 346 -0.79 -7.14 -3.79
C ALA A 346 -1.12 -5.96 -4.71
N ALA A 347 -1.53 -4.82 -4.18
CA ALA A 347 -1.89 -3.64 -4.96
C ALA A 347 -0.78 -3.17 -5.91
N PRO A 348 0.50 -3.06 -5.51
CA PRO A 348 1.55 -2.61 -6.42
C PRO A 348 1.86 -3.60 -7.55
N ASN A 349 1.52 -4.89 -7.46
CA ASN A 349 1.58 -5.81 -8.61
C ASN A 349 0.54 -5.42 -9.68
N VAL A 350 -0.66 -5.01 -9.27
CA VAL A 350 -1.70 -4.50 -10.18
C VAL A 350 -1.27 -3.16 -10.79
N THR A 351 -0.70 -2.27 -9.97
CA THR A 351 -0.11 -1.00 -10.41
C THR A 351 0.98 -1.20 -11.45
N ASN A 352 1.87 -2.18 -11.22
CA ASN A 352 2.94 -2.55 -12.14
C ASN A 352 2.38 -2.99 -13.51
N LEU A 353 1.37 -3.85 -13.50
CA LEU A 353 0.72 -4.29 -14.75
C LEU A 353 0.07 -3.12 -15.49
N ALA A 354 -0.67 -2.26 -14.79
CA ALA A 354 -1.26 -1.07 -15.39
C ALA A 354 -0.20 -0.17 -16.04
N ALA A 355 0.91 0.06 -15.36
CA ALA A 355 2.03 0.83 -15.89
C ALA A 355 2.69 0.17 -17.12
N LYS A 356 2.84 -1.15 -17.14
CA LYS A 356 3.34 -1.90 -18.30
C LYS A 356 2.41 -1.80 -19.51
N LEU A 357 1.10 -1.85 -19.31
CA LEU A 357 0.12 -1.66 -20.38
C LEU A 357 0.26 -0.27 -21.03
N TRP A 358 0.39 0.79 -20.23
CA TRP A 358 0.60 2.14 -20.76
C TRP A 358 2.00 2.36 -21.34
N ALA A 359 3.02 1.67 -20.82
CA ALA A 359 4.36 1.73 -21.39
C ALA A 359 4.37 1.20 -22.84
N LEU A 360 3.62 0.14 -23.11
CA LEU A 360 3.49 -0.45 -24.43
C LEU A 360 2.50 0.32 -25.34
N ASN A 361 1.40 0.80 -24.76
CA ASN A 361 0.40 1.59 -25.51
C ASN A 361 -0.10 2.80 -24.70
N PRO A 362 0.55 3.97 -24.84
CA PRO A 362 0.20 5.17 -24.08
C PRO A 362 -1.19 5.74 -24.42
N LYS A 363 -1.83 5.26 -25.51
CA LYS A 363 -3.16 5.73 -25.93
C LYS A 363 -4.31 5.02 -25.20
N LEU A 364 -4.06 3.96 -24.46
CA LEU A 364 -5.09 3.27 -23.69
C LEU A 364 -5.77 4.22 -22.71
N THR A 365 -7.08 4.15 -22.64
CA THR A 365 -7.85 4.84 -21.60
C THR A 365 -7.75 4.08 -20.27
N VAL A 366 -8.10 4.73 -19.16
CA VAL A 366 -8.18 4.09 -17.84
C VAL A 366 -9.14 2.90 -17.87
N GLU A 367 -10.28 3.06 -18.51
CA GLU A 367 -11.28 2.01 -18.66
C GLU A 367 -10.74 0.79 -19.41
N GLN A 368 -10.03 1.01 -20.53
CA GLN A 368 -9.41 -0.07 -21.31
C GLN A 368 -8.34 -0.81 -20.49
N VAL A 369 -7.47 -0.08 -19.76
CA VAL A 369 -6.46 -0.72 -18.91
C VAL A 369 -7.13 -1.54 -17.81
N LYS A 370 -8.12 -0.99 -17.13
CA LYS A 370 -8.91 -1.71 -16.12
C LYS A 370 -9.56 -2.96 -16.72
N GLN A 371 -10.14 -2.84 -17.90
CA GLN A 371 -10.79 -3.95 -18.61
C GLN A 371 -9.78 -5.05 -18.94
N TYR A 372 -8.61 -4.73 -19.53
CA TYR A 372 -7.57 -5.72 -19.79
C TYR A 372 -7.11 -6.45 -18.53
N ILE A 373 -6.97 -5.74 -17.40
CA ILE A 373 -6.57 -6.34 -16.14
C ILE A 373 -7.63 -7.31 -15.63
N VAL A 374 -8.90 -6.91 -15.65
CA VAL A 374 -10.00 -7.68 -15.05
C VAL A 374 -10.43 -8.84 -15.95
N ASP A 375 -10.54 -8.62 -17.27
CA ASP A 375 -11.04 -9.63 -18.22
C ASP A 375 -9.99 -10.71 -18.52
N SER A 376 -8.69 -10.38 -18.39
CA SER A 376 -7.61 -11.36 -18.56
C SER A 376 -7.25 -12.08 -17.25
N ALA A 377 -7.90 -11.73 -16.13
CA ALA A 377 -7.67 -12.39 -14.86
C ALA A 377 -8.24 -13.82 -14.89
N GLU A 378 -7.50 -14.74 -14.28
CA GLU A 378 -7.89 -16.15 -14.21
C GLU A 378 -8.86 -16.40 -13.05
N GLU A 379 -9.97 -17.03 -13.35
CA GLU A 379 -10.93 -17.41 -12.30
C GLU A 379 -10.44 -18.62 -11.48
N LYS A 380 -10.48 -18.49 -10.15
CA LYS A 380 -10.18 -19.54 -9.20
C LYS A 380 -11.27 -19.67 -8.15
N LYS A 381 -11.61 -20.91 -7.81
CA LYS A 381 -12.50 -21.21 -6.68
C LYS A 381 -11.78 -20.96 -5.35
N ALA A 382 -12.43 -20.22 -4.45
CA ALA A 382 -12.00 -19.95 -3.09
C ALA A 382 -13.19 -20.20 -2.14
N GLY A 383 -13.32 -21.41 -1.65
CA GLY A 383 -14.54 -21.87 -0.96
C GLY A 383 -15.77 -21.76 -1.87
N ASP A 384 -16.81 -21.13 -1.39
CA ASP A 384 -18.06 -20.89 -2.13
C ASP A 384 -18.00 -19.71 -3.12
N LYS A 385 -16.88 -18.98 -3.14
CA LYS A 385 -16.69 -17.82 -4.01
C LYS A 385 -15.77 -18.15 -5.20
N THR A 386 -15.86 -17.34 -6.23
CA THR A 386 -14.88 -17.30 -7.32
C THR A 386 -14.11 -15.98 -7.23
N ILE A 387 -12.80 -16.05 -7.22
CA ILE A 387 -11.90 -14.90 -7.24
C ILE A 387 -11.21 -14.79 -8.59
N ARG A 388 -10.72 -13.60 -8.93
CA ARG A 388 -9.99 -13.34 -10.17
C ARG A 388 -8.52 -13.11 -9.85
N LEU A 389 -7.66 -14.01 -10.31
CA LEU A 389 -6.21 -13.92 -10.13
C LEU A 389 -5.58 -13.08 -11.24
N LEU A 390 -4.78 -12.09 -10.86
CA LEU A 390 -4.04 -11.26 -11.80
C LEU A 390 -3.20 -12.13 -12.76
N ASN A 391 -3.26 -11.82 -14.06
CA ASN A 391 -2.46 -12.49 -15.07
C ASN A 391 -1.78 -11.48 -16.00
N PRO A 392 -0.59 -10.94 -15.62
CA PRO A 392 0.11 -9.95 -16.43
C PRO A 392 0.36 -10.38 -17.87
N LYS A 393 0.79 -11.62 -18.07
CA LYS A 393 1.07 -12.15 -19.42
C LYS A 393 -0.17 -12.14 -20.31
N ALA A 394 -1.30 -12.63 -19.81
CA ALA A 394 -2.56 -12.62 -20.55
C ALA A 394 -3.05 -11.20 -20.84
N SER A 395 -2.97 -10.28 -19.86
CA SER A 395 -3.39 -8.89 -20.04
C SER A 395 -2.57 -8.16 -21.10
N LEU A 396 -1.24 -8.34 -21.10
CA LEU A 396 -0.36 -7.71 -22.10
C LEU A 396 -0.55 -8.33 -23.48
N SER A 397 -0.77 -9.63 -23.59
CA SER A 397 -1.09 -10.30 -24.86
C SER A 397 -2.41 -9.79 -25.44
N ALA A 398 -3.46 -9.69 -24.63
CA ALA A 398 -4.75 -9.17 -25.06
C ALA A 398 -4.65 -7.72 -25.55
N ALA A 399 -3.88 -6.88 -24.85
CA ALA A 399 -3.69 -5.47 -25.24
C ALA A 399 -2.87 -5.29 -26.53
N SER A 400 -1.98 -6.23 -26.85
CA SER A 400 -1.16 -6.22 -28.09
C SER A 400 -1.85 -6.86 -29.28
N GLY A 401 -3.00 -7.51 -29.10
CA GLY A 401 -3.69 -8.26 -30.14
C GLY A 401 -2.98 -9.56 -30.55
N VAL A 402 -1.99 -10.00 -29.79
CA VAL A 402 -1.26 -11.26 -29.99
C VAL A 402 -1.86 -12.32 -29.08
N ALA A 403 -2.17 -13.50 -29.61
CA ALA A 403 -2.62 -14.63 -28.77
C ALA A 403 -1.57 -14.97 -27.71
N PRO A 404 -1.98 -15.34 -26.48
CA PRO A 404 -1.10 -15.58 -25.34
C PRO A 404 -0.13 -16.75 -25.55
#